data_468a0a3020626cb3eeb9742c872ced68
#
_entry.id   468a0a3020626cb3eeb9742c872ced68
#
_cell.length_a   1.000
_cell.length_b   1.000
_cell.length_c   1.000
_cell.angle_alpha   90.00
_cell.angle_beta   90.00
_cell.angle_gamma   90.00
#
_symmetry.space_group_name_H-M   'P 1'
#
loop_
_entity.id
_entity.type
_entity.pdbx_description
1 polymer ?
#
loop_
_entity_poly.entity_id
_entity_poly.type
_entity_poly.pdbx_seq_one_letter_code
_entity_poly.pdbx_strand_id
1 'polypeptide(L)'
;MTPVIHTRDLTRRYGSLAAVNGVSISLDENRIYGLLGRNGAGKTTLMSLLTGQEFATSGDIEVFGTSPVENAAVLQRVCFIKESQRYPDDFKIKHVLRSAPWFFPNWDPDFAAALVTDFNLPLNRKMKKLSRGQFSAVGVIVGLASRAPLTFFDEPYLGLDAVARQLFYDRLLADYADHPRTVVLSTHLIDEVADLLEHVLLIDAGRIIVDAPTDELRGSVVNVVGGRDAVDRFTAGREVLHSDGIGGLVSATVSRLTDAERTAARDAGLELTAVSLQQLVVRLTESTNNEFQESA
;
A
#
# COMPACT_ATOMS: atom_id res chain seq x y z
N MET A 1 -4.03 -4.73 -22.97
CA MET A 1 -4.94 -3.80 -22.28
C MET A 1 -4.17 -2.53 -21.98
N THR A 2 -4.78 -1.37 -22.08
CA THR A 2 -4.08 -0.12 -21.67
C THR A 2 -4.12 -0.06 -20.15
N PRO A 3 -2.97 0.12 -19.47
CA PRO A 3 -2.96 0.19 -18.02
C PRO A 3 -3.70 1.44 -17.51
N VAL A 4 -4.26 1.37 -16.29
CA VAL A 4 -4.91 2.52 -15.66
C VAL A 4 -3.90 3.59 -15.25
N ILE A 5 -2.71 3.16 -14.85
CA ILE A 5 -1.56 4.04 -14.55
C ILE A 5 -0.35 3.51 -15.32
N HIS A 6 0.35 4.42 -15.97
CA HIS A 6 1.66 4.15 -16.57
C HIS A 6 2.62 5.30 -16.27
N THR A 7 3.80 4.98 -15.78
CA THR A 7 4.87 5.97 -15.57
C THR A 7 6.16 5.49 -16.22
N ARG A 8 6.98 6.44 -16.67
CA ARG A 8 8.30 6.18 -17.23
C ARG A 8 9.31 7.16 -16.63
N ASP A 9 10.31 6.61 -15.93
CA ASP A 9 11.42 7.35 -15.31
C ASP A 9 10.96 8.55 -14.46
N LEU A 10 9.78 8.39 -13.82
CA LEU A 10 9.13 9.45 -13.08
C LEU A 10 9.99 9.89 -11.90
N THR A 11 10.29 11.18 -11.86
CA THR A 11 11.15 11.77 -10.83
C THR A 11 10.54 13.04 -10.24
N ARG A 12 10.59 13.15 -8.92
CA ARG A 12 10.28 14.39 -8.19
C ARG A 12 11.39 14.73 -7.20
N ARG A 13 11.95 15.92 -7.37
CA ARG A 13 13.01 16.44 -6.50
C ARG A 13 12.54 17.66 -5.74
N TYR A 14 12.97 17.76 -4.49
CA TYR A 14 12.85 18.92 -3.62
C TYR A 14 14.26 19.36 -3.23
N GLY A 15 14.83 20.30 -3.97
CA GLY A 15 16.25 20.65 -3.85
C GLY A 15 17.15 19.43 -4.18
N SER A 16 17.98 19.01 -3.24
CA SER A 16 18.86 17.83 -3.40
C SER A 16 18.14 16.50 -3.17
N LEU A 17 16.99 16.50 -2.48
CA LEU A 17 16.24 15.28 -2.16
C LEU A 17 15.42 14.82 -3.37
N ALA A 18 15.65 13.60 -3.86
CA ALA A 18 14.78 12.92 -4.81
C ALA A 18 13.73 12.10 -4.05
N ALA A 19 12.55 12.67 -3.85
CA ALA A 19 11.45 12.00 -3.13
C ALA A 19 10.80 10.88 -3.97
N VAL A 20 10.83 11.01 -5.30
CA VAL A 20 10.54 9.94 -6.28
C VAL A 20 11.68 9.98 -7.29
N ASN A 21 12.27 8.83 -7.63
CA ASN A 21 13.52 8.75 -8.35
C ASN A 21 13.50 7.65 -9.42
N GLY A 22 13.13 8.02 -10.65
CA GLY A 22 13.13 7.11 -11.80
C GLY A 22 12.09 5.99 -11.69
N VAL A 23 10.88 6.29 -11.20
CA VAL A 23 9.82 5.29 -11.01
C VAL A 23 9.15 5.00 -12.35
N SER A 24 9.23 3.72 -12.78
CA SER A 24 8.54 3.19 -13.97
C SER A 24 7.66 2.04 -13.52
N ILE A 25 6.32 2.25 -13.51
CA ILE A 25 5.31 1.26 -13.11
C ILE A 25 4.17 1.21 -14.13
N SER A 26 3.49 0.08 -14.17
CA SER A 26 2.30 -0.12 -14.98
C SER A 26 1.25 -0.85 -14.16
N LEU A 27 0.13 -0.17 -13.84
CA LEU A 27 -0.95 -0.73 -13.03
C LEU A 27 -2.17 -1.02 -13.92
N ASP A 28 -2.69 -2.23 -13.81
CA ASP A 28 -3.89 -2.67 -14.50
C ASP A 28 -5.17 -2.19 -13.79
N GLU A 29 -6.28 -2.17 -14.52
CA GLU A 29 -7.59 -1.87 -13.96
C GLU A 29 -8.10 -2.99 -13.04
N ASN A 30 -9.00 -2.61 -12.11
CA ASN A 30 -9.76 -3.52 -11.25
C ASN A 30 -8.86 -4.45 -10.41
N ARG A 31 -7.88 -3.86 -9.73
CA ARG A 31 -7.03 -4.54 -8.75
C ARG A 31 -6.82 -3.69 -7.50
N ILE A 32 -6.58 -4.37 -6.38
CA ILE A 32 -6.16 -3.75 -5.12
C ILE A 32 -4.65 -3.83 -5.01
N TYR A 33 -3.99 -2.67 -5.11
CA TYR A 33 -2.55 -2.50 -5.02
C TYR A 33 -2.15 -2.04 -3.62
N GLY A 34 -1.13 -2.67 -3.04
CA GLY A 34 -0.45 -2.15 -1.86
C GLY A 34 0.77 -1.32 -2.23
N LEU A 35 0.77 -0.02 -1.91
CA LEU A 35 1.96 0.82 -1.99
C LEU A 35 2.65 0.82 -0.63
N LEU A 36 3.60 -0.08 -0.46
CA LEU A 36 4.29 -0.33 0.80
C LEU A 36 5.61 0.43 0.87
N GLY A 37 6.09 0.68 2.06
CA GLY A 37 7.38 1.34 2.29
C GLY A 37 7.40 2.11 3.60
N ARG A 38 8.60 2.43 4.08
CA ARG A 38 8.81 3.18 5.33
C ARG A 38 8.26 4.61 5.22
N ASN A 39 8.10 5.26 6.36
CA ASN A 39 7.78 6.69 6.39
C ASN A 39 8.90 7.48 5.71
N GLY A 40 8.53 8.40 4.82
CA GLY A 40 9.50 9.15 4.02
C GLY A 40 10.02 8.46 2.76
N ALA A 41 9.60 7.22 2.46
CA ALA A 41 10.04 6.48 1.26
C ALA A 41 9.56 7.09 -0.06
N GLY A 42 8.56 7.99 -0.05
CA GLY A 42 8.04 8.67 -1.25
C GLY A 42 6.59 8.31 -1.62
N LYS A 43 5.88 7.49 -0.82
CA LYS A 43 4.50 7.03 -1.10
C LYS A 43 3.53 8.17 -1.40
N THR A 44 3.37 9.12 -0.48
CA THR A 44 2.47 10.28 -0.63
C THR A 44 2.86 11.16 -1.82
N THR A 45 4.17 11.34 -2.06
CA THR A 45 4.67 12.10 -3.20
C THR A 45 4.31 11.41 -4.52
N LEU A 46 4.54 10.09 -4.61
CA LEU A 46 4.16 9.32 -5.80
C LEU A 46 2.66 9.43 -6.07
N MET A 47 1.81 9.18 -5.07
CA MET A 47 0.36 9.32 -5.22
C MET A 47 -0.07 10.75 -5.60
N SER A 48 0.61 11.78 -5.07
CA SER A 48 0.33 13.18 -5.42
C SER A 48 0.68 13.50 -6.87
N LEU A 49 1.74 12.90 -7.42
CA LEU A 49 2.10 13.00 -8.83
C LEU A 49 1.04 12.30 -9.71
N LEU A 50 0.66 11.07 -9.37
CA LEU A 50 -0.32 10.27 -10.10
C LEU A 50 -1.72 10.90 -10.11
N THR A 51 -2.03 11.74 -9.14
CA THR A 51 -3.30 12.46 -9.02
C THR A 51 -3.23 13.90 -9.51
N GLY A 52 -2.12 14.32 -10.15
CA GLY A 52 -1.95 15.67 -10.67
C GLY A 52 -1.88 16.79 -9.62
N GLN A 53 -1.67 16.44 -8.33
CA GLN A 53 -1.55 17.41 -7.24
C GLN A 53 -0.12 17.94 -7.07
N GLU A 54 0.84 17.28 -7.71
CA GLU A 54 2.25 17.67 -7.78
C GLU A 54 2.74 17.54 -9.21
N PHE A 55 3.75 18.34 -9.58
CA PHE A 55 4.38 18.27 -10.88
C PHE A 55 5.64 17.42 -10.85
N ALA A 56 5.83 16.57 -11.83
CA ALA A 56 7.07 15.84 -12.01
C ALA A 56 8.24 16.80 -12.30
N THR A 57 9.44 16.44 -11.82
CA THR A 57 10.68 17.12 -12.22
C THR A 57 11.13 16.60 -13.60
N SER A 58 10.94 15.31 -13.85
CA SER A 58 11.20 14.64 -15.13
C SER A 58 10.44 13.33 -15.21
N GLY A 59 10.40 12.72 -16.40
CA GLY A 59 9.66 11.49 -16.69
C GLY A 59 8.20 11.76 -17.05
N ASP A 60 7.48 10.71 -17.40
CA ASP A 60 6.13 10.76 -17.92
C ASP A 60 5.12 10.10 -16.97
N ILE A 61 3.89 10.61 -16.97
CA ILE A 61 2.75 10.04 -16.23
C ILE A 61 1.55 9.99 -17.16
N GLU A 62 0.95 8.82 -17.25
CA GLU A 62 -0.35 8.62 -17.85
C GLU A 62 -1.29 7.96 -16.85
N VAL A 63 -2.49 8.51 -16.72
CA VAL A 63 -3.60 7.94 -15.95
C VAL A 63 -4.78 7.84 -16.91
N PHE A 64 -5.33 6.64 -17.09
CA PHE A 64 -6.31 6.35 -18.14
C PHE A 64 -5.81 6.74 -19.54
N GLY A 65 -4.51 6.56 -19.82
CA GLY A 65 -3.86 6.85 -21.09
C GLY A 65 -3.60 8.32 -21.40
N THR A 66 -3.76 9.23 -20.43
CA THR A 66 -3.50 10.67 -20.61
C THR A 66 -2.85 11.28 -19.37
N SER A 67 -2.22 12.47 -19.53
CA SER A 67 -1.66 13.19 -18.38
C SER A 67 -2.76 13.57 -17.38
N PRO A 68 -2.57 13.34 -16.06
CA PRO A 68 -3.52 13.76 -15.03
C PRO A 68 -3.44 15.26 -14.70
N VAL A 69 -2.37 15.95 -15.13
CA VAL A 69 -2.15 17.36 -14.79
C VAL A 69 -3.17 18.24 -15.51
N GLU A 70 -3.91 19.05 -14.75
CA GLU A 70 -4.95 19.95 -15.25
C GLU A 70 -6.00 19.30 -16.19
N ASN A 71 -6.22 17.99 -15.99
CA ASN A 71 -7.11 17.19 -16.83
C ASN A 71 -8.39 16.80 -16.09
N ALA A 72 -9.44 17.59 -16.25
CA ALA A 72 -10.72 17.36 -15.58
C ALA A 72 -11.33 15.98 -15.92
N ALA A 73 -11.15 15.47 -17.14
CA ALA A 73 -11.67 14.17 -17.54
C ALA A 73 -11.00 13.01 -16.79
N VAL A 74 -9.72 13.13 -16.46
CA VAL A 74 -9.01 12.19 -15.59
C VAL A 74 -9.41 12.39 -14.13
N LEU A 75 -9.37 13.64 -13.64
CA LEU A 75 -9.55 13.93 -12.21
C LEU A 75 -10.95 13.58 -11.68
N GLN A 76 -11.99 13.64 -12.52
CA GLN A 76 -13.34 13.17 -12.17
C GLN A 76 -13.43 11.65 -11.95
N ARG A 77 -12.45 10.90 -12.43
CA ARG A 77 -12.37 9.44 -12.30
C ARG A 77 -11.45 9.00 -11.17
N VAL A 78 -10.84 9.94 -10.44
CA VAL A 78 -9.85 9.70 -9.38
C VAL A 78 -10.37 10.22 -8.05
N CYS A 79 -10.29 9.40 -7.02
CA CYS A 79 -10.48 9.80 -5.63
C CYS A 79 -9.17 9.62 -4.86
N PHE A 80 -8.74 10.64 -4.15
CA PHE A 80 -7.53 10.57 -3.33
C PHE A 80 -7.81 11.00 -1.90
N ILE A 81 -7.78 10.06 -0.97
CA ILE A 81 -7.93 10.26 0.46
C ILE A 81 -6.55 10.30 1.10
N LYS A 82 -6.16 11.46 1.59
CA LYS A 82 -4.87 11.71 2.24
C LYS A 82 -4.98 11.66 3.75
N GLU A 83 -3.92 11.25 4.45
CA GLU A 83 -3.81 11.45 5.90
C GLU A 83 -3.97 12.92 6.28
N SER A 84 -3.36 13.82 5.51
CA SER A 84 -3.38 15.28 5.73
C SER A 84 -4.57 16.00 5.10
N GLN A 85 -5.63 15.26 4.73
CA GLN A 85 -6.81 15.86 4.10
C GLN A 85 -7.42 16.96 4.97
N ARG A 86 -7.91 18.01 4.32
CA ARG A 86 -8.54 19.14 5.02
C ARG A 86 -9.92 19.39 4.45
N TYR A 87 -10.83 19.72 5.34
CA TYR A 87 -12.16 20.20 5.01
C TYR A 87 -12.37 21.58 5.61
N PRO A 88 -13.27 22.43 5.06
CA PRO A 88 -13.56 23.70 5.67
C PRO A 88 -14.00 23.52 7.12
N ASP A 89 -13.40 24.28 8.04
CA ASP A 89 -13.55 24.14 9.49
C ASP A 89 -15.01 24.15 9.97
N ASP A 90 -15.85 24.97 9.36
CA ASP A 90 -17.25 25.13 9.71
C ASP A 90 -18.20 24.15 9.01
N PHE A 91 -17.67 23.33 8.09
CA PHE A 91 -18.47 22.25 7.51
C PHE A 91 -18.84 21.24 8.58
N LYS A 92 -20.03 20.69 8.47
CA LYS A 92 -20.48 19.50 9.20
C LYS A 92 -20.26 18.28 8.31
N ILE A 93 -20.19 17.08 8.90
CA ILE A 93 -20.05 15.83 8.14
C ILE A 93 -21.10 15.77 7.01
N LYS A 94 -22.37 16.08 7.32
CA LYS A 94 -23.43 16.11 6.29
C LYS A 94 -23.15 17.04 5.12
N HIS A 95 -22.40 18.14 5.32
CA HIS A 95 -22.05 19.05 4.23
C HIS A 95 -20.99 18.42 3.32
N VAL A 96 -20.00 17.71 3.89
CA VAL A 96 -18.98 16.96 3.12
C VAL A 96 -19.67 15.92 2.25
N LEU A 97 -20.49 15.06 2.84
CA LEU A 97 -21.17 13.99 2.11
C LEU A 97 -22.14 14.52 1.06
N ARG A 98 -22.84 15.63 1.34
CA ARG A 98 -23.76 16.28 0.38
C ARG A 98 -23.03 16.90 -0.82
N SER A 99 -21.80 17.35 -0.64
CA SER A 99 -21.01 17.93 -1.74
C SER A 99 -20.25 16.86 -2.57
N ALA A 100 -20.06 15.66 -2.06
CA ALA A 100 -19.31 14.60 -2.72
C ALA A 100 -19.84 14.25 -4.15
N PRO A 101 -21.16 14.19 -4.43
CA PRO A 101 -21.69 13.94 -5.77
C PRO A 101 -21.27 14.99 -6.82
N TRP A 102 -20.86 16.19 -6.41
CA TRP A 102 -20.39 17.22 -7.34
C TRP A 102 -18.99 16.91 -7.92
N PHE A 103 -18.22 16.07 -7.22
CA PHE A 103 -16.86 15.70 -7.59
C PHE A 103 -16.78 14.26 -8.12
N PHE A 104 -17.68 13.37 -7.66
CA PHE A 104 -17.64 11.95 -7.97
C PHE A 104 -18.92 11.52 -8.69
N PRO A 105 -18.89 11.33 -10.02
CA PRO A 105 -20.07 10.96 -10.81
C PRO A 105 -20.71 9.63 -10.38
N ASN A 106 -19.89 8.71 -9.83
CA ASN A 106 -20.34 7.38 -9.39
C ASN A 106 -20.71 7.34 -7.89
N TRP A 107 -20.88 8.51 -7.24
CA TRP A 107 -21.21 8.58 -5.83
C TRP A 107 -22.41 7.76 -5.47
N ASP A 108 -22.28 6.88 -4.47
CA ASP A 108 -23.37 6.10 -3.90
C ASP A 108 -23.84 6.69 -2.56
N PRO A 109 -24.99 7.37 -2.52
CA PRO A 109 -25.51 7.99 -1.30
C PRO A 109 -26.00 6.97 -0.27
N ASP A 110 -26.51 5.81 -0.71
CA ASP A 110 -27.04 4.78 0.19
C ASP A 110 -25.90 4.05 0.88
N PHE A 111 -24.85 3.74 0.13
CA PHE A 111 -23.62 3.18 0.71
C PHE A 111 -22.95 4.16 1.68
N ALA A 112 -22.88 5.45 1.33
CA ALA A 112 -22.38 6.47 2.25
C ALA A 112 -23.18 6.54 3.54
N ALA A 113 -24.52 6.46 3.48
CA ALA A 113 -25.40 6.47 4.65
C ALA A 113 -25.20 5.21 5.53
N ALA A 114 -25.04 4.04 4.91
CA ALA A 114 -24.70 2.80 5.62
C ALA A 114 -23.37 2.94 6.37
N LEU A 115 -22.33 3.42 5.69
CA LEU A 115 -21.02 3.64 6.31
C LEU A 115 -21.07 4.67 7.46
N VAL A 116 -21.85 5.73 7.34
CA VAL A 116 -22.06 6.69 8.45
C VAL A 116 -22.62 6.00 9.68
N THR A 117 -23.55 5.08 9.47
CA THR A 117 -24.15 4.28 10.56
C THR A 117 -23.12 3.34 11.18
N ASP A 118 -22.38 2.61 10.34
CA ASP A 118 -21.37 1.66 10.78
C ASP A 118 -20.24 2.31 11.59
N PHE A 119 -19.75 3.47 11.15
CA PHE A 119 -18.75 4.26 11.87
C PHE A 119 -19.33 5.13 12.99
N ASN A 120 -20.65 5.06 13.22
CA ASN A 120 -21.36 5.84 14.25
C ASN A 120 -21.02 7.35 14.22
N LEU A 121 -21.04 7.96 13.04
CA LEU A 121 -20.61 9.35 12.87
C LEU A 121 -21.74 10.36 13.17
N PRO A 122 -21.46 11.41 13.94
CA PRO A 122 -22.43 12.47 14.27
C PRO A 122 -22.56 13.49 13.13
N LEU A 123 -23.46 13.26 12.17
CA LEU A 123 -23.64 14.04 10.94
C LEU A 123 -23.69 15.58 11.12
N ASN A 124 -24.19 16.05 12.26
CA ASN A 124 -24.34 17.49 12.54
C ASN A 124 -23.11 18.10 13.23
N ARG A 125 -22.07 17.31 13.57
CA ARG A 125 -20.84 17.81 14.18
C ARG A 125 -19.97 18.51 13.13
N LYS A 126 -19.36 19.64 13.52
CA LYS A 126 -18.40 20.36 12.66
C LYS A 126 -17.12 19.59 12.49
N MET A 127 -16.50 19.66 11.31
CA MET A 127 -15.24 18.93 10.97
C MET A 127 -14.13 19.23 11.99
N LYS A 128 -13.93 20.49 12.37
CA LYS A 128 -12.91 20.90 13.38
C LYS A 128 -13.16 20.37 14.80
N LYS A 129 -14.32 19.77 15.07
CA LYS A 129 -14.68 19.21 16.40
C LYS A 129 -14.67 17.68 16.41
N LEU A 130 -14.25 17.05 15.33
CA LEU A 130 -14.13 15.60 15.25
C LEU A 130 -12.86 15.14 15.96
N SER A 131 -12.90 13.94 16.54
CA SER A 131 -11.69 13.23 16.91
C SER A 131 -10.90 12.86 15.64
N ARG A 132 -9.60 12.54 15.77
CA ARG A 132 -8.77 12.09 14.64
C ARG A 132 -9.41 10.88 13.94
N GLY A 133 -9.91 9.90 14.70
CA GLY A 133 -10.57 8.72 14.14
C GLY A 133 -11.88 9.05 13.41
N GLN A 134 -12.73 9.92 13.97
CA GLN A 134 -13.93 10.37 13.29
C GLN A 134 -13.62 11.14 12.00
N PHE A 135 -12.56 11.93 12.01
CA PHE A 135 -12.11 12.67 10.83
C PHE A 135 -11.62 11.72 9.73
N SER A 136 -10.79 10.73 10.09
CA SER A 136 -10.32 9.69 9.15
C SER A 136 -11.48 8.87 8.59
N ALA A 137 -12.47 8.50 9.43
CA ALA A 137 -13.66 7.79 8.98
C ALA A 137 -14.47 8.58 7.94
N VAL A 138 -14.54 9.92 8.03
CA VAL A 138 -15.17 10.73 6.97
C VAL A 138 -14.43 10.59 5.66
N GLY A 139 -13.09 10.60 5.68
CA GLY A 139 -12.26 10.36 4.49
C GLY A 139 -12.51 8.98 3.89
N VAL A 140 -12.51 7.94 4.74
CA VAL A 140 -12.80 6.56 4.32
C VAL A 140 -14.18 6.46 3.64
N ILE A 141 -15.22 7.07 4.22
CA ILE A 141 -16.55 7.07 3.63
C ILE A 141 -16.55 7.75 2.27
N VAL A 142 -15.88 8.90 2.13
CA VAL A 142 -15.77 9.60 0.84
C VAL A 142 -15.05 8.72 -0.18
N GLY A 143 -13.93 8.09 0.19
CA GLY A 143 -13.17 7.21 -0.70
C GLY A 143 -13.97 6.00 -1.17
N LEU A 144 -14.65 5.31 -0.25
CA LEU A 144 -15.45 4.13 -0.57
C LEU A 144 -16.67 4.47 -1.41
N ALA A 145 -17.49 5.42 -0.94
CA ALA A 145 -18.75 5.77 -1.60
C ALA A 145 -18.58 6.61 -2.88
N SER A 146 -17.39 7.15 -3.15
CA SER A 146 -17.07 7.81 -4.42
C SER A 146 -17.22 6.87 -5.61
N ARG A 147 -16.94 5.57 -5.41
CA ARG A 147 -16.84 4.55 -6.46
C ARG A 147 -16.07 5.05 -7.68
N ALA A 148 -15.06 5.89 -7.42
CA ALA A 148 -14.17 6.38 -8.46
C ALA A 148 -13.42 5.20 -9.10
N PRO A 149 -13.29 5.14 -10.44
CA PRO A 149 -12.56 4.06 -11.12
C PRO A 149 -11.12 3.85 -10.63
N LEU A 150 -10.51 4.90 -10.08
CA LEU A 150 -9.20 4.84 -9.43
C LEU A 150 -9.28 5.56 -8.08
N THR A 151 -9.05 4.82 -7.00
CA THR A 151 -9.10 5.37 -5.64
C THR A 151 -7.78 5.14 -4.94
N PHE A 152 -7.20 6.22 -4.42
CA PHE A 152 -6.01 6.19 -3.57
C PHE A 152 -6.39 6.42 -2.11
N PHE A 153 -5.87 5.58 -1.24
CA PHE A 153 -5.94 5.74 0.20
C PHE A 153 -4.53 5.87 0.78
N ASP A 154 -4.17 7.04 1.27
CA ASP A 154 -2.88 7.30 1.90
C ASP A 154 -2.99 7.21 3.41
N GLU A 155 -2.55 6.08 3.98
CA GLU A 155 -2.61 5.79 5.42
C GLU A 155 -4.02 6.04 6.03
N PRO A 156 -5.11 5.53 5.42
CA PRO A 156 -6.50 5.93 5.76
C PRO A 156 -6.93 5.52 7.16
N TYR A 157 -6.21 4.59 7.76
CA TYR A 157 -6.48 4.03 9.10
C TYR A 157 -5.87 4.87 10.22
N LEU A 158 -5.04 5.87 9.92
CA LEU A 158 -4.42 6.69 10.95
C LEU A 158 -5.49 7.42 11.77
N GLY A 159 -5.50 7.11 13.09
CA GLY A 159 -6.50 7.60 14.03
C GLY A 159 -7.73 6.73 14.21
N LEU A 160 -7.96 5.73 13.37
CA LEU A 160 -8.97 4.69 13.60
C LEU A 160 -8.47 3.71 14.68
N ASP A 161 -9.38 3.25 15.54
CA ASP A 161 -9.11 2.11 16.40
C ASP A 161 -9.14 0.78 15.60
N ALA A 162 -8.78 -0.32 16.25
CA ALA A 162 -8.70 -1.63 15.58
C ALA A 162 -10.05 -2.07 14.99
N VAL A 163 -11.16 -1.76 15.67
CA VAL A 163 -12.51 -2.13 15.19
C VAL A 163 -12.89 -1.34 13.95
N ALA A 164 -12.66 -0.03 13.97
CA ALA A 164 -12.94 0.84 12.82
C ALA A 164 -12.03 0.53 11.62
N ARG A 165 -10.78 0.11 11.84
CA ARG A 165 -9.89 -0.34 10.77
C ARG A 165 -10.40 -1.62 10.12
N GLN A 166 -10.76 -2.63 10.93
CA GLN A 166 -11.32 -3.87 10.40
C GLN A 166 -12.60 -3.60 9.60
N LEU A 167 -13.48 -2.75 10.13
CA LEU A 167 -14.70 -2.32 9.43
C LEU A 167 -14.38 -1.69 8.05
N PHE A 168 -13.36 -0.84 7.99
CA PHE A 168 -12.91 -0.26 6.71
C PHE A 168 -12.51 -1.35 5.71
N TYR A 169 -11.68 -2.29 6.12
CA TYR A 169 -11.21 -3.37 5.25
C TYR A 169 -12.35 -4.28 4.79
N ASP A 170 -13.24 -4.67 5.70
CA ASP A 170 -14.41 -5.49 5.39
C ASP A 170 -15.33 -4.80 4.38
N ARG A 171 -15.57 -3.50 4.57
CA ARG A 171 -16.42 -2.70 3.67
C ARG A 171 -15.77 -2.45 2.31
N LEU A 172 -14.45 -2.23 2.28
CA LEU A 172 -13.70 -2.13 1.04
C LEU A 172 -13.81 -3.42 0.23
N LEU A 173 -13.57 -4.58 0.87
CA LEU A 173 -13.58 -5.88 0.17
C LEU A 173 -14.99 -6.24 -0.32
N ALA A 174 -16.02 -6.04 0.51
CA ALA A 174 -17.39 -6.32 0.13
C ALA A 174 -17.85 -5.45 -1.05
N ASP A 175 -17.57 -4.15 -1.01
CA ASP A 175 -17.93 -3.24 -2.11
C ASP A 175 -17.09 -3.50 -3.38
N TYR A 176 -15.84 -3.90 -3.23
CA TYR A 176 -14.97 -4.27 -4.35
C TYR A 176 -15.46 -5.51 -5.10
N ALA A 177 -15.98 -6.50 -4.37
CA ALA A 177 -16.54 -7.72 -4.98
C ALA A 177 -17.73 -7.41 -5.90
N ASP A 178 -18.59 -6.46 -5.52
CA ASP A 178 -19.77 -6.07 -6.29
C ASP A 178 -19.46 -4.97 -7.34
N HIS A 179 -18.50 -4.11 -7.05
CA HIS A 179 -18.12 -2.95 -7.86
C HIS A 179 -16.59 -2.88 -8.02
N PRO A 180 -15.99 -3.78 -8.83
CA PRO A 180 -14.55 -3.80 -9.08
C PRO A 180 -14.04 -2.46 -9.60
N ARG A 181 -12.94 -1.97 -9.03
CA ARG A 181 -12.24 -0.75 -9.44
C ARG A 181 -10.79 -0.81 -8.98
N THR A 182 -9.96 0.07 -9.50
CA THR A 182 -8.56 0.11 -9.08
C THR A 182 -8.43 0.87 -7.75
N VAL A 183 -7.84 0.22 -6.76
CA VAL A 183 -7.57 0.79 -5.45
C VAL A 183 -6.07 0.72 -5.16
N VAL A 184 -5.47 1.83 -4.78
CA VAL A 184 -4.08 1.88 -4.31
C VAL A 184 -4.09 2.27 -2.83
N LEU A 185 -3.70 1.33 -1.97
CA LEU A 185 -3.69 1.49 -0.53
C LEU A 185 -2.26 1.65 -0.04
N SER A 186 -1.91 2.83 0.48
CA SER A 186 -0.63 2.99 1.17
C SER A 186 -0.76 2.60 2.64
N THR A 187 0.21 1.82 3.11
CA THR A 187 0.21 1.35 4.50
C THR A 187 1.60 0.97 4.99
N HIS A 188 1.80 1.10 6.29
CA HIS A 188 2.90 0.47 7.02
C HIS A 188 2.42 -0.70 7.92
N LEU A 189 1.10 -0.91 8.03
CA LEU A 189 0.48 -2.04 8.74
C LEU A 189 0.23 -3.19 7.76
N ILE A 190 1.31 -3.74 7.22
CA ILE A 190 1.28 -4.64 6.06
C ILE A 190 0.50 -5.92 6.35
N ASP A 191 0.70 -6.54 7.52
CA ASP A 191 0.03 -7.80 7.88
C ASP A 191 -1.49 -7.63 8.03
N GLU A 192 -1.99 -6.43 8.39
CA GLU A 192 -3.43 -6.17 8.48
C GLU A 192 -4.13 -6.15 7.10
N VAL A 193 -3.41 -5.79 6.04
CA VAL A 193 -3.98 -5.64 4.69
C VAL A 193 -3.50 -6.72 3.72
N ALA A 194 -2.57 -7.57 4.13
CA ALA A 194 -1.92 -8.54 3.26
C ALA A 194 -2.92 -9.38 2.45
N ASP A 195 -4.05 -9.77 3.07
CA ASP A 195 -5.09 -10.59 2.43
C ASP A 195 -6.00 -9.81 1.48
N LEU A 196 -5.96 -8.47 1.51
CA LEU A 196 -6.68 -7.61 0.58
C LEU A 196 -5.90 -7.33 -0.69
N LEU A 197 -4.55 -7.40 -0.61
CA LEU A 197 -3.67 -6.97 -1.68
C LEU A 197 -3.52 -8.06 -2.75
N GLU A 198 -3.79 -7.70 -4.00
CA GLU A 198 -3.54 -8.56 -5.15
C GLU A 198 -2.14 -8.34 -5.73
N HIS A 199 -1.60 -7.13 -5.55
CA HIS A 199 -0.29 -6.73 -6.08
C HIS A 199 0.41 -5.77 -5.12
N VAL A 200 1.72 -5.89 -5.00
CA VAL A 200 2.55 -5.09 -4.10
C VAL A 200 3.55 -4.26 -4.89
N LEU A 201 3.54 -2.97 -4.61
CA LEU A 201 4.59 -2.03 -4.96
C LEU A 201 5.34 -1.66 -3.68
N LEU A 202 6.61 -2.02 -3.56
CA LEU A 202 7.46 -1.60 -2.44
C LEU A 202 8.35 -0.45 -2.90
N ILE A 203 8.17 0.70 -2.26
CA ILE A 203 8.99 1.88 -2.51
C ILE A 203 9.96 2.11 -1.35
N ASP A 204 11.24 2.31 -1.68
CA ASP A 204 12.27 2.71 -0.73
C ASP A 204 13.16 3.79 -1.35
N ALA A 205 13.52 4.82 -0.56
CA ALA A 205 14.31 5.96 -1.01
C ALA A 205 13.88 6.53 -2.39
N GLY A 206 12.57 6.58 -2.63
CA GLY A 206 11.96 7.07 -3.86
C GLY A 206 12.01 6.12 -5.05
N ARG A 207 12.48 4.89 -4.91
CA ARG A 207 12.57 3.87 -5.97
C ARG A 207 11.63 2.71 -5.70
N ILE A 208 11.04 2.14 -6.75
CA ILE A 208 10.32 0.87 -6.61
C ILE A 208 11.36 -0.25 -6.59
N ILE A 209 11.37 -1.01 -5.49
CA ILE A 209 12.28 -2.15 -5.28
C ILE A 209 11.56 -3.49 -5.41
N VAL A 210 10.21 -3.49 -5.33
CA VAL A 210 9.35 -4.65 -5.63
C VAL A 210 8.14 -4.16 -6.42
N ASP A 211 7.81 -4.88 -7.48
CA ASP A 211 6.61 -4.73 -8.31
C ASP A 211 6.16 -6.14 -8.70
N ALA A 212 5.29 -6.76 -7.88
CA ALA A 212 4.94 -8.16 -8.05
C ALA A 212 3.55 -8.52 -7.46
N PRO A 213 2.89 -9.54 -8.02
CA PRO A 213 1.69 -10.13 -7.43
C PRO A 213 1.95 -10.62 -6.00
N THR A 214 0.98 -10.41 -5.11
CA THR A 214 1.11 -10.75 -3.67
C THR A 214 1.35 -12.26 -3.46
N ASP A 215 0.73 -13.11 -4.28
CA ASP A 215 0.88 -14.56 -4.19
C ASP A 215 2.31 -15.03 -4.56
N GLU A 216 2.96 -14.35 -5.49
CA GLU A 216 4.36 -14.62 -5.82
C GLU A 216 5.28 -14.27 -4.65
N LEU A 217 5.01 -13.15 -3.99
CA LEU A 217 5.79 -12.70 -2.82
C LEU A 217 5.61 -13.63 -1.62
N ARG A 218 4.40 -14.08 -1.32
CA ARG A 218 4.10 -14.99 -0.20
C ARG A 218 4.84 -16.31 -0.28
N GLY A 219 5.19 -16.76 -1.46
CA GLY A 219 5.92 -18.01 -1.66
C GLY A 219 7.40 -17.85 -1.97
N SER A 220 7.90 -16.61 -2.09
CA SER A 220 9.24 -16.32 -2.58
C SER A 220 10.35 -16.63 -1.59
N VAL A 221 10.03 -16.66 -0.29
CA VAL A 221 10.99 -16.91 0.79
C VAL A 221 10.43 -17.82 1.87
N VAL A 222 11.31 -18.45 2.64
CA VAL A 222 10.97 -19.31 3.77
C VAL A 222 11.98 -19.14 4.89
N ASN A 223 11.52 -19.20 6.14
CA ASN A 223 12.39 -19.28 7.29
C ASN A 223 12.76 -20.74 7.56
N VAL A 224 14.04 -20.97 7.71
CA VAL A 224 14.63 -22.26 8.13
C VAL A 224 15.10 -22.08 9.56
N VAL A 225 14.53 -22.85 10.50
CA VAL A 225 14.79 -22.73 11.94
C VAL A 225 15.35 -24.04 12.47
N GLY A 226 16.41 -23.97 13.26
CA GLY A 226 17.02 -25.14 13.86
C GLY A 226 18.31 -24.87 14.62
N GLY A 227 19.04 -25.93 14.98
CA GLY A 227 20.36 -25.79 15.57
C GLY A 227 21.35 -25.14 14.60
N ARG A 228 22.24 -24.29 15.12
CA ARG A 228 23.20 -23.50 14.33
C ARG A 228 23.91 -24.34 13.24
N ASP A 229 24.55 -25.45 13.61
CA ASP A 229 25.31 -26.28 12.68
C ASP A 229 24.43 -26.90 11.57
N ALA A 230 23.16 -27.16 11.84
CA ALA A 230 22.23 -27.70 10.85
C ALA A 230 21.77 -26.61 9.87
N VAL A 231 21.45 -25.42 10.39
CA VAL A 231 21.08 -24.27 9.56
C VAL A 231 22.26 -23.83 8.69
N ASP A 232 23.46 -23.68 9.26
CA ASP A 232 24.65 -23.26 8.51
C ASP A 232 24.99 -24.25 7.37
N ARG A 233 24.87 -25.56 7.61
CA ARG A 233 25.06 -26.58 6.56
C ARG A 233 23.99 -26.52 5.49
N PHE A 234 22.73 -26.29 5.87
CA PHE A 234 21.63 -26.23 4.91
C PHE A 234 21.68 -24.98 4.05
N THR A 235 22.10 -23.86 4.62
CA THR A 235 22.18 -22.56 3.94
C THR A 235 23.49 -22.36 3.16
N ALA A 236 24.47 -23.26 3.33
CA ALA A 236 25.74 -23.17 2.60
C ALA A 236 25.54 -23.13 1.08
N GLY A 237 26.01 -22.05 0.43
CA GLY A 237 25.86 -21.84 -1.00
C GLY A 237 24.49 -21.34 -1.45
N ARG A 238 23.60 -20.96 -0.52
CA ARG A 238 22.30 -20.35 -0.79
C ARG A 238 22.35 -18.86 -0.47
N GLU A 239 21.50 -18.11 -1.14
CA GLU A 239 21.24 -16.72 -0.78
C GLU A 239 20.45 -16.68 0.54
N VAL A 240 21.06 -16.06 1.57
CA VAL A 240 20.44 -15.83 2.88
C VAL A 240 20.13 -14.35 3.00
N LEU A 241 18.83 -14.03 2.96
CA LEU A 241 18.35 -12.65 3.06
C LEU A 241 18.50 -12.10 4.48
N HIS A 242 18.36 -12.94 5.49
CA HIS A 242 18.46 -12.57 6.89
C HIS A 242 18.77 -13.77 7.76
N SER A 243 19.53 -13.58 8.84
CA SER A 243 19.79 -14.62 9.83
C SER A 243 19.82 -14.03 11.23
N ASP A 244 19.04 -14.62 12.12
CA ASP A 244 18.97 -14.29 13.55
C ASP A 244 19.23 -15.54 14.38
N GLY A 245 19.77 -15.34 15.59
CA GLY A 245 20.00 -16.47 16.52
C GLY A 245 19.87 -16.07 17.96
N ILE A 246 19.23 -16.96 18.74
CA ILE A 246 19.14 -16.85 20.21
C ILE A 246 19.66 -18.14 20.82
N GLY A 247 20.77 -18.06 21.55
CA GLY A 247 21.42 -19.23 22.11
C GLY A 247 21.94 -20.19 21.03
N GLY A 248 21.50 -21.44 21.06
CA GLY A 248 21.88 -22.48 20.07
C GLY A 248 20.93 -22.60 18.89
N LEU A 249 19.81 -21.85 18.87
CA LEU A 249 18.85 -21.83 17.77
C LEU A 249 19.14 -20.68 16.82
N VAL A 250 19.02 -20.96 15.52
CA VAL A 250 19.19 -19.98 14.43
C VAL A 250 17.96 -20.06 13.53
N SER A 251 17.51 -18.88 13.09
CA SER A 251 16.50 -18.71 12.03
C SER A 251 17.16 -18.02 10.85
N ALA A 252 17.16 -18.66 9.71
CA ALA A 252 17.67 -18.08 8.46
C ALA A 252 16.54 -17.96 7.44
N THR A 253 16.40 -16.79 6.83
CA THR A 253 15.47 -16.58 5.70
C THR A 253 16.22 -16.82 4.41
N VAL A 254 15.72 -17.78 3.66
CA VAL A 254 16.29 -18.14 2.34
C VAL A 254 15.25 -17.95 1.24
N SER A 255 15.72 -17.83 0.01
CA SER A 255 14.86 -17.82 -1.16
C SER A 255 14.04 -19.10 -1.27
N ARG A 256 13.03 -19.10 -2.13
CA ARG A 256 12.06 -20.21 -2.32
C ARG A 256 12.76 -21.57 -2.46
N LEU A 257 12.35 -22.51 -1.61
CA LEU A 257 12.81 -23.89 -1.66
C LEU A 257 11.93 -24.73 -2.59
N THR A 258 12.55 -25.61 -3.36
CA THR A 258 11.88 -26.70 -4.08
C THR A 258 11.34 -27.74 -3.11
N ASP A 259 10.42 -28.61 -3.55
CA ASP A 259 9.85 -29.66 -2.70
C ASP A 259 10.94 -30.65 -2.22
N ALA A 260 11.94 -30.93 -3.04
CA ALA A 260 13.08 -31.77 -2.65
C ALA A 260 13.91 -31.11 -1.52
N GLU A 261 14.14 -29.80 -1.61
CA GLU A 261 14.86 -29.05 -0.59
C GLU A 261 14.07 -28.91 0.71
N ARG A 262 12.74 -28.76 0.62
CA ARG A 262 11.85 -28.78 1.79
C ARG A 262 11.89 -30.12 2.54
N THR A 263 11.95 -31.21 1.78
CA THR A 263 12.09 -32.54 2.35
C THR A 263 13.46 -32.70 3.02
N ALA A 264 14.55 -32.33 2.32
CA ALA A 264 15.89 -32.38 2.87
C ALA A 264 16.07 -31.53 4.14
N ALA A 265 15.43 -30.34 4.20
CA ALA A 265 15.43 -29.53 5.41
C ALA A 265 14.77 -30.24 6.60
N ARG A 266 13.59 -30.85 6.37
CA ARG A 266 12.88 -31.62 7.42
C ARG A 266 13.68 -32.84 7.89
N ASP A 267 14.30 -33.58 6.96
CA ASP A 267 15.15 -34.72 7.25
C ASP A 267 16.39 -34.34 8.07
N ALA A 268 16.88 -33.09 7.88
CA ALA A 268 17.95 -32.52 8.68
C ALA A 268 17.50 -32.00 10.05
N GLY A 269 16.22 -32.16 10.42
CA GLY A 269 15.65 -31.70 11.68
C GLY A 269 15.40 -30.19 11.73
N LEU A 270 15.27 -29.56 10.56
CA LEU A 270 14.98 -28.12 10.45
C LEU A 270 13.46 -27.89 10.33
N GLU A 271 12.97 -26.86 11.01
CA GLU A 271 11.61 -26.39 10.89
C GLU A 271 11.53 -25.33 9.79
N LEU A 272 10.49 -25.44 8.94
CA LEU A 272 10.22 -24.48 7.86
C LEU A 272 8.97 -23.67 8.24
N THR A 273 9.14 -22.35 8.37
CA THR A 273 8.03 -21.44 8.68
C THR A 273 7.82 -20.41 7.57
N ALA A 274 6.55 -20.05 7.34
CA ALA A 274 6.23 -19.01 6.37
C ALA A 274 6.78 -17.66 6.86
N VAL A 275 7.20 -16.82 5.91
CA VAL A 275 7.59 -15.43 6.16
C VAL A 275 6.38 -14.56 5.87
N SER A 276 5.97 -13.68 6.81
CA SER A 276 4.89 -12.75 6.54
C SER A 276 5.31 -11.70 5.52
N LEU A 277 4.32 -11.09 4.85
CA LEU A 277 4.60 -10.02 3.88
C LEU A 277 5.34 -8.84 4.54
N GLN A 278 4.99 -8.52 5.79
CA GLN A 278 5.68 -7.49 6.57
C GLN A 278 7.15 -7.84 6.83
N GLN A 279 7.42 -9.08 7.23
CA GLN A 279 8.80 -9.54 7.42
C GLN A 279 9.60 -9.50 6.14
N LEU A 280 9.01 -9.91 5.01
CA LEU A 280 9.66 -9.85 3.70
C LEU A 280 10.01 -8.40 3.33
N VAL A 281 9.06 -7.47 3.47
CA VAL A 281 9.28 -6.03 3.19
C VAL A 281 10.42 -5.46 4.03
N VAL A 282 10.45 -5.76 5.34
CA VAL A 282 11.53 -5.30 6.23
C VAL A 282 12.88 -5.80 5.73
N ARG A 283 12.98 -7.08 5.41
CA ARG A 283 14.25 -7.70 4.96
C ARG A 283 14.75 -7.16 3.62
N LEU A 284 13.84 -6.96 2.67
CA LEU A 284 14.20 -6.38 1.37
C LEU A 284 14.68 -4.93 1.50
N THR A 285 14.05 -4.14 2.39
CA THR A 285 14.51 -2.76 2.64
C THR A 285 15.85 -2.70 3.39
N GLU A 286 16.16 -3.67 4.24
CA GLU A 286 17.46 -3.75 4.93
C GLU A 286 18.59 -4.15 3.98
N SER A 287 18.36 -5.13 3.09
CA SER A 287 19.37 -5.56 2.11
C SER A 287 19.71 -4.45 1.12
N THR A 288 18.72 -3.71 0.64
CA THR A 288 18.94 -2.57 -0.26
C THR A 288 19.77 -1.46 0.41
N ASN A 289 19.56 -1.18 1.70
CA ASN A 289 20.34 -0.18 2.41
C ASN A 289 21.81 -0.59 2.62
N ASN A 290 22.09 -1.87 2.81
CA ASN A 290 23.46 -2.37 2.93
C ASN A 290 24.24 -2.25 1.62
N GLU A 291 23.63 -2.56 0.47
CA GLU A 291 24.25 -2.41 -0.84
C GLU A 291 24.59 -0.94 -1.17
N PHE A 292 23.77 0.02 -0.74
CA PHE A 292 24.05 1.45 -0.91
C PHE A 292 25.17 1.97 -0.01
N GLN A 293 25.39 1.35 1.18
CA GLN A 293 26.48 1.74 2.08
C GLN A 293 27.82 1.17 1.64
N GLU A 294 27.86 0.00 1.00
CA GLU A 294 29.08 -0.60 0.47
C GLU A 294 29.55 0.03 -0.86
N SER A 295 28.66 0.77 -1.55
CA SER A 295 28.97 1.43 -2.83
C SER A 295 29.24 2.94 -2.73
N ALA A 296 29.24 3.52 -1.54
CA ALA A 296 29.49 4.93 -1.25
C ALA A 296 30.84 5.12 -0.54
#